data_fc3c41db9fd914b532fff040030a3f21
#
_entry.id   fc3c41db9fd914b532fff040030a3f21
#
_cell.length_a   1.000
_cell.length_b   1.000
_cell.length_c   1.000
_cell.angle_alpha   90.00
_cell.angle_beta   90.00
_cell.angle_gamma   90.00
#
_symmetry.space_group_name_H-M   'P 1'
#
loop_
_entity.id
_entity.type
_entity.pdbx_description
1 polymer ?
#
loop_
_entity_poly.entity_id
_entity_poly.type
_entity_poly.pdbx_seq_one_letter_code
_entity_poly.pdbx_strand_id
1 'polypeptide(L)'
;MYKLFNFILREDLLKNTKYAILQKWTDRYKEDSSELRNLLSIYQLVQKIKYQLGLKDEDKNQVLKFGHYTKGSTLQIMLDQEEDEKKKKKKSTFSVSGKTRLYNANYMNDPEEGIVIEQILGLDRRDVLEPSSWFLMSFTNKTDDLAMWSQYGDDAKGVCLVLREDDFSRFTSFNDVSWRKEAIPLVETMNKVESTLSYDLKGSPNELNNIKPTIAIKDEEKENVPKRNNDYLYRIAYVKHIEENLKLEQTELFEKSEIEELEKLLNSLKEKLDIGSKITEENYQDAISECIEEIRYLFKSVDYKYENELRILRYANLDPSNDKIKIDKESGIGKLYVERENPIQIDEVIFGPKFPNPEYVTPLLKLLDKEINYKKSTIKFR
;
A
#
# COMPACT_ATOMS: atom_id res chain seq x y z
N MET A 1 -5.03 24.67 -0.97
CA MET A 1 -4.09 23.55 -1.21
C MET A 1 -2.66 23.88 -0.83
N TYR A 2 -2.04 24.98 -1.31
CA TYR A 2 -0.69 25.42 -0.90
C TYR A 2 -0.53 25.57 0.63
N LYS A 3 -1.49 26.21 1.31
CA LYS A 3 -1.47 26.36 2.78
C LYS A 3 -1.53 25.00 3.50
N LEU A 4 -2.35 24.07 3.01
CA LEU A 4 -2.46 22.74 3.57
C LEU A 4 -1.17 21.93 3.34
N PHE A 5 -0.60 22.03 2.15
CA PHE A 5 0.66 21.40 1.80
C PHE A 5 1.82 21.92 2.63
N ASN A 6 1.94 23.26 2.78
CA ASN A 6 2.94 23.86 3.67
C ASN A 6 2.73 23.50 5.14
N PHE A 7 1.49 23.40 5.60
CA PHE A 7 1.18 22.95 6.95
C PHE A 7 1.65 21.50 7.15
N ILE A 8 1.34 20.63 6.19
CA ILE A 8 1.76 19.24 6.19
C ILE A 8 3.28 19.11 6.25
N LEU A 9 4.02 19.94 5.51
CA LEU A 9 5.47 19.85 5.41
C LEU A 9 6.21 20.59 6.52
N ARG A 10 5.61 21.55 7.19
CA ARG A 10 6.24 22.36 8.27
C ARG A 10 6.15 21.77 9.65
N GLU A 11 5.27 20.80 9.87
CA GLU A 11 5.19 20.16 11.17
C GLU A 11 6.47 19.38 11.46
N ASP A 12 7.01 19.53 12.69
CA ASP A 12 8.22 18.84 13.15
C ASP A 12 8.15 17.31 13.03
N LEU A 13 6.94 16.77 12.97
CA LEU A 13 6.62 15.37 12.74
C LEU A 13 7.13 14.85 11.38
N LEU A 14 7.51 15.76 10.47
CA LEU A 14 7.89 15.45 9.09
C LEU A 14 9.41 15.53 8.86
N LYS A 15 10.20 15.87 9.86
CA LYS A 15 11.67 16.04 9.71
C LYS A 15 12.41 14.80 9.21
N ASN A 16 11.80 13.63 9.30
CA ASN A 16 12.36 12.35 8.83
C ASN A 16 11.48 11.71 7.73
N THR A 17 10.83 12.49 6.89
CA THR A 17 9.89 11.98 5.91
C THR A 17 10.52 11.75 4.55
N LYS A 18 9.82 10.95 3.75
CA LYS A 18 10.11 10.70 2.33
C LYS A 18 10.11 11.95 1.44
N TYR A 19 9.70 13.11 1.95
CA TYR A 19 9.62 14.37 1.22
C TYR A 19 10.66 15.41 1.64
N ALA A 20 11.82 14.98 2.08
CA ALA A 20 12.84 15.90 2.58
C ALA A 20 13.28 16.94 1.54
N ILE A 21 13.39 16.55 0.26
CA ILE A 21 13.79 17.45 -0.82
C ILE A 21 12.64 18.36 -1.20
N LEU A 22 11.44 17.83 -1.33
CA LEU A 22 10.24 18.63 -1.63
C LEU A 22 9.96 19.67 -0.53
N GLN A 23 10.24 19.33 0.74
CA GLN A 23 10.16 20.28 1.84
C GLN A 23 11.18 21.40 1.69
N LYS A 24 12.42 21.11 1.34
CA LYS A 24 13.43 22.14 1.07
C LYS A 24 12.97 23.11 -0.02
N TRP A 25 12.30 22.61 -1.06
CA TRP A 25 11.73 23.44 -2.11
C TRP A 25 10.63 24.36 -1.58
N THR A 26 9.70 23.86 -0.78
CA THR A 26 8.61 24.67 -0.21
C THR A 26 9.11 25.71 0.79
N ASP A 27 10.19 25.44 1.51
CA ASP A 27 10.80 26.39 2.43
C ASP A 27 11.61 27.47 1.71
N ARG A 28 12.27 27.11 0.60
CA ARG A 28 13.07 28.03 -0.22
C ARG A 28 12.21 29.01 -1.01
N TYR A 29 11.13 28.55 -1.58
CA TYR A 29 10.22 29.31 -2.43
C TYR A 29 8.93 29.66 -1.65
N LYS A 30 9.05 30.66 -0.79
CA LYS A 30 7.91 31.13 0.04
C LYS A 30 6.77 31.73 -0.77
N GLU A 31 7.03 32.14 -2.01
CA GLU A 31 6.08 32.81 -2.90
C GLU A 31 6.17 32.18 -4.29
N ASP A 32 5.09 32.00 -4.90
CA ASP A 32 4.54 31.80 -6.24
C ASP A 32 5.55 31.69 -7.42
N SER A 33 6.66 30.97 -7.25
CA SER A 33 7.53 30.66 -8.39
C SER A 33 6.82 29.67 -9.35
N SER A 34 7.13 29.77 -10.65
CA SER A 34 6.60 28.86 -11.66
C SER A 34 7.02 27.42 -11.42
N GLU A 35 8.24 27.23 -10.91
CA GLU A 35 8.86 25.95 -10.57
C GLU A 35 8.12 25.27 -9.44
N LEU A 36 7.86 26.02 -8.34
CA LEU A 36 7.10 25.49 -7.21
C LEU A 36 5.66 25.15 -7.61
N ARG A 37 5.00 26.00 -8.42
CA ARG A 37 3.66 25.72 -8.91
C ARG A 37 3.62 24.46 -9.76
N ASN A 38 4.62 24.25 -10.62
CA ASN A 38 4.71 23.04 -11.43
C ASN A 38 4.90 21.79 -10.55
N LEU A 39 5.83 21.85 -9.58
CA LEU A 39 6.09 20.76 -8.64
C LEU A 39 4.85 20.39 -7.81
N LEU A 40 4.13 21.38 -7.29
CA LEU A 40 2.86 21.16 -6.58
C LEU A 40 1.77 20.57 -7.48
N SER A 41 1.76 20.95 -8.77
CA SER A 41 0.83 20.34 -9.74
C SER A 41 1.16 18.87 -10.00
N ILE A 42 2.45 18.53 -10.11
CA ILE A 42 2.94 17.14 -10.23
C ILE A 42 2.48 16.34 -9.00
N TYR A 43 2.79 16.84 -7.80
CA TYR A 43 2.38 16.19 -6.56
C TYR A 43 0.87 15.95 -6.50
N GLN A 44 0.07 16.95 -6.85
CA GLN A 44 -1.39 16.83 -6.85
C GLN A 44 -1.89 15.77 -7.86
N LEU A 45 -1.30 15.71 -9.05
CA LEU A 45 -1.65 14.70 -10.06
C LEU A 45 -1.30 13.30 -9.58
N VAL A 46 -0.12 13.13 -8.98
CA VAL A 46 0.29 11.85 -8.38
C VAL A 46 -0.70 11.38 -7.31
N GLN A 47 -1.13 12.28 -6.41
CA GLN A 47 -2.12 11.93 -5.40
C GLN A 47 -3.49 11.57 -6.00
N LYS A 48 -3.90 12.23 -7.09
CA LYS A 48 -5.13 11.87 -7.82
C LYS A 48 -5.02 10.49 -8.48
N ILE A 49 -3.88 10.20 -9.11
CA ILE A 49 -3.60 8.88 -9.71
C ILE A 49 -3.67 7.81 -8.61
N LYS A 50 -3.00 8.05 -7.49
CA LYS A 50 -3.01 7.14 -6.36
C LYS A 50 -4.43 6.87 -5.83
N TYR A 51 -5.26 7.90 -5.75
CA TYR A 51 -6.67 7.78 -5.36
C TYR A 51 -7.46 6.92 -6.37
N GLN A 52 -7.26 7.12 -7.67
CA GLN A 52 -7.93 6.32 -8.69
C GLN A 52 -7.53 4.83 -8.64
N LEU A 53 -6.30 4.55 -8.23
CA LEU A 53 -5.81 3.18 -8.04
C LEU A 53 -6.28 2.55 -6.72
N GLY A 54 -6.69 3.37 -5.76
CA GLY A 54 -7.19 2.90 -4.46
C GLY A 54 -8.51 2.13 -4.58
N LEU A 55 -8.69 1.13 -3.73
CA LEU A 55 -9.96 0.44 -3.60
C LEU A 55 -10.95 1.33 -2.84
N LYS A 56 -12.04 1.73 -3.51
CA LYS A 56 -13.00 2.70 -2.98
C LYS A 56 -14.16 2.03 -2.26
N ASP A 57 -14.83 2.78 -1.40
CA ASP A 57 -16.03 2.31 -0.68
C ASP A 57 -17.20 2.03 -1.65
N GLU A 58 -17.26 2.78 -2.76
CA GLU A 58 -18.23 2.59 -3.85
C GLU A 58 -18.11 1.23 -4.54
N ASP A 59 -16.91 0.65 -4.51
CA ASP A 59 -16.60 -0.66 -5.12
C ASP A 59 -17.19 -1.84 -4.31
N LYS A 60 -17.94 -1.61 -3.23
CA LYS A 60 -18.54 -2.66 -2.39
C LYS A 60 -19.52 -3.56 -3.13
N ASN A 61 -20.04 -3.12 -4.25
CA ASN A 61 -20.91 -3.95 -5.10
C ASN A 61 -20.13 -4.99 -5.92
N GLN A 62 -18.80 -4.86 -6.01
CA GLN A 62 -17.92 -5.87 -6.56
C GLN A 62 -17.56 -6.89 -5.47
N VAL A 63 -17.94 -8.14 -5.69
CA VAL A 63 -17.51 -9.26 -4.81
C VAL A 63 -16.04 -9.55 -5.13
N LEU A 64 -15.14 -8.83 -4.47
CA LEU A 64 -13.71 -9.07 -4.58
C LEU A 64 -13.26 -10.08 -3.54
N LYS A 65 -12.35 -10.96 -3.95
CA LYS A 65 -11.63 -11.85 -3.05
C LYS A 65 -10.19 -11.37 -2.92
N PHE A 66 -9.63 -11.52 -1.75
CA PHE A 66 -8.26 -11.07 -1.46
C PHE A 66 -7.40 -12.30 -1.14
N GLY A 67 -6.97 -12.98 -2.20
CA GLY A 67 -6.16 -14.18 -2.10
C GLY A 67 -4.67 -13.86 -1.99
N HIS A 68 -4.00 -14.49 -1.05
CA HIS A 68 -2.54 -14.46 -0.91
C HIS A 68 -2.00 -15.87 -1.02
N TYR A 69 -1.29 -16.14 -2.12
CA TYR A 69 -0.64 -17.43 -2.34
C TYR A 69 0.66 -17.52 -1.54
N THR A 70 0.86 -18.65 -0.88
CA THR A 70 2.07 -18.88 -0.09
C THR A 70 2.40 -20.36 0.02
N LYS A 71 3.60 -20.68 0.51
CA LYS A 71 4.05 -22.05 0.72
C LYS A 71 3.27 -22.73 1.86
N GLY A 72 3.13 -24.03 1.79
CA GLY A 72 2.53 -24.81 2.87
C GLY A 72 3.28 -24.68 4.21
N SER A 73 4.60 -24.54 4.16
CA SER A 73 5.42 -24.29 5.36
C SER A 73 5.12 -22.94 6.00
N THR A 74 4.78 -21.92 5.21
CA THR A 74 4.36 -20.62 5.74
C THR A 74 3.05 -20.73 6.51
N LEU A 75 2.07 -21.50 5.98
CA LEU A 75 0.82 -21.76 6.70
C LEU A 75 1.12 -22.41 8.05
N GLN A 76 2.03 -23.38 8.11
CA GLN A 76 2.38 -24.05 9.35
C GLN A 76 2.99 -23.08 10.36
N ILE A 77 3.91 -22.21 9.95
CA ILE A 77 4.48 -21.17 10.83
C ILE A 77 3.37 -20.21 11.33
N MET A 78 2.42 -19.89 10.47
CA MET A 78 1.28 -19.04 10.84
C MET A 78 0.32 -19.71 11.83
N LEU A 79 0.29 -21.03 11.87
CA LEU A 79 -0.53 -21.82 12.80
C LEU A 79 0.18 -22.10 14.11
N ASP A 80 1.51 -22.01 14.17
CA ASP A 80 2.28 -22.13 15.40
C ASP A 80 2.03 -20.88 16.27
N GLN A 81 1.23 -21.07 17.29
CA GLN A 81 0.98 -20.04 18.31
C GLN A 81 2.10 -20.07 19.33
N GLU A 82 2.93 -19.05 19.39
CA GLU A 82 3.66 -18.77 20.62
C GLU A 82 2.62 -18.45 21.70
N GLU A 83 2.59 -19.24 22.75
CA GLU A 83 1.77 -18.96 23.94
C GLU A 83 2.26 -17.64 24.55
N ASP A 84 1.51 -16.58 24.29
CA ASP A 84 1.70 -15.33 25.01
C ASP A 84 1.21 -15.57 26.45
N GLU A 85 2.12 -16.03 27.31
CA GLU A 85 1.85 -16.42 28.71
C GLU A 85 1.16 -15.31 29.52
N LYS A 86 1.11 -14.08 29.03
CA LYS A 86 0.53 -12.92 29.71
C LYS A 86 -0.94 -12.64 29.40
N LYS A 87 -1.55 -13.28 28.40
CA LYS A 87 -2.96 -13.03 28.05
C LYS A 87 -3.75 -14.31 27.84
N LYS A 88 -4.14 -14.97 28.94
CA LYS A 88 -5.10 -16.10 28.98
C LYS A 88 -6.52 -15.70 28.52
N LYS A 89 -6.69 -15.11 27.35
CA LYS A 89 -8.00 -14.96 26.71
C LYS A 89 -7.95 -15.61 25.34
N LYS A 90 -8.56 -16.77 25.22
CA LYS A 90 -8.85 -17.41 23.93
C LYS A 90 -9.67 -16.43 23.10
N LYS A 91 -9.05 -15.83 22.09
CA LYS A 91 -9.79 -15.16 21.02
C LYS A 91 -10.36 -16.23 20.10
N SER A 92 -11.66 -16.17 19.85
CA SER A 92 -12.42 -17.12 19.01
C SER A 92 -12.24 -16.93 17.50
N THR A 93 -11.36 -16.05 17.08
CA THR A 93 -11.08 -15.79 15.66
C THR A 93 -9.69 -16.28 15.31
N PHE A 94 -9.58 -16.93 14.16
CA PHE A 94 -8.32 -17.34 13.56
C PHE A 94 -7.47 -16.08 13.38
N SER A 95 -6.65 -15.80 14.35
CA SER A 95 -5.64 -14.77 14.21
C SER A 95 -4.32 -15.50 14.05
N VAL A 96 -3.73 -15.31 12.92
CA VAL A 96 -2.38 -15.74 12.68
C VAL A 96 -1.51 -15.22 13.81
N SER A 97 -0.82 -16.12 14.50
CA SER A 97 0.06 -15.77 15.64
C SER A 97 1.31 -15.06 15.15
N GLY A 98 1.36 -14.22 14.38
CA GLY A 98 2.48 -13.43 13.85
C GLY A 98 1.95 -12.24 13.06
N LYS A 99 2.68 -11.18 13.10
CA LYS A 99 2.38 -10.03 12.26
C LYS A 99 2.77 -10.37 10.83
N THR A 100 1.84 -10.19 9.91
CA THR A 100 2.11 -10.36 8.49
C THR A 100 3.23 -9.44 8.04
N ARG A 101 4.14 -9.96 7.21
CA ARG A 101 5.34 -9.25 6.75
C ARG A 101 5.08 -8.62 5.39
N LEU A 102 5.40 -7.34 5.26
CA LEU A 102 5.53 -6.65 3.99
C LEU A 102 7.01 -6.60 3.65
N TYR A 103 7.40 -7.19 2.53
CA TYR A 103 8.80 -7.23 2.11
C TYR A 103 9.17 -5.99 1.30
N ASN A 104 10.47 -5.64 1.36
CA ASN A 104 10.98 -4.52 0.59
C ASN A 104 10.81 -4.75 -0.91
N ALA A 105 10.45 -3.70 -1.63
CA ALA A 105 10.13 -3.73 -3.05
C ALA A 105 11.28 -4.23 -3.94
N ASN A 106 12.53 -4.10 -3.51
CA ASN A 106 13.68 -4.64 -4.26
C ASN A 106 13.70 -6.19 -4.34
N TYR A 107 12.83 -6.89 -3.61
CA TYR A 107 12.78 -8.38 -3.65
C TYR A 107 11.64 -8.93 -4.52
N MET A 108 10.97 -8.06 -5.27
CA MET A 108 9.90 -8.51 -6.17
C MET A 108 10.48 -9.34 -7.31
N ASN A 109 9.68 -10.30 -7.80
CA ASN A 109 10.10 -11.22 -8.86
C ASN A 109 10.09 -10.57 -10.26
N ASP A 110 9.34 -9.49 -10.43
CA ASP A 110 9.24 -8.77 -11.70
C ASP A 110 10.47 -7.87 -11.87
N PRO A 111 11.31 -8.09 -12.88
CA PRO A 111 12.50 -7.28 -13.13
C PRO A 111 12.16 -5.84 -13.57
N GLU A 112 10.93 -5.59 -14.00
CA GLU A 112 10.43 -4.26 -14.35
C GLU A 112 9.69 -3.58 -13.19
N GLU A 113 9.68 -4.18 -12.00
CA GLU A 113 9.00 -3.65 -10.84
C GLU A 113 9.48 -2.23 -10.49
N GLY A 114 8.55 -1.29 -10.52
CA GLY A 114 8.84 0.12 -10.28
C GLY A 114 9.47 0.87 -11.46
N ILE A 115 9.82 0.20 -12.57
CA ILE A 115 10.42 0.83 -13.75
C ILE A 115 9.35 1.22 -14.78
N VAL A 116 8.27 0.46 -14.87
CA VAL A 116 7.20 0.66 -15.86
C VAL A 116 6.67 2.09 -15.88
N ILE A 117 6.47 2.69 -14.69
CA ILE A 117 5.97 4.07 -14.59
C ILE A 117 6.98 5.10 -15.12
N GLU A 118 8.28 4.89 -14.93
CA GLU A 118 9.32 5.78 -15.46
C GLU A 118 9.31 5.77 -16.98
N GLN A 119 9.22 4.60 -17.58
CA GLN A 119 9.13 4.46 -19.04
C GLN A 119 7.89 5.16 -19.60
N ILE A 120 6.74 5.00 -18.94
CA ILE A 120 5.48 5.65 -19.32
C ILE A 120 5.62 7.17 -19.32
N LEU A 121 6.24 7.70 -18.27
CA LEU A 121 6.36 9.13 -18.04
C LEU A 121 7.55 9.76 -18.78
N GLY A 122 8.39 8.96 -19.46
CA GLY A 122 9.59 9.44 -20.14
C GLY A 122 10.67 9.93 -19.18
N LEU A 123 10.72 9.36 -17.98
CA LEU A 123 11.73 9.66 -16.98
C LEU A 123 12.96 8.78 -17.17
N ASP A 124 14.11 9.26 -16.68
CA ASP A 124 15.32 8.46 -16.63
C ASP A 124 15.10 7.22 -15.73
N ARG A 125 15.67 6.11 -16.18
CA ARG A 125 15.62 4.87 -15.42
C ARG A 125 16.39 5.03 -14.11
N ARG A 126 15.76 4.62 -13.02
CA ARG A 126 16.42 4.48 -11.73
C ARG A 126 17.56 3.46 -11.83
N ASP A 127 18.64 3.69 -11.08
CA ASP A 127 19.69 2.69 -10.92
C ASP A 127 19.13 1.44 -10.25
N VAL A 128 19.38 0.27 -10.84
CA VAL A 128 18.96 -1.03 -10.31
C VAL A 128 19.49 -1.28 -8.89
N LEU A 129 20.65 -0.69 -8.56
CA LEU A 129 21.26 -0.81 -7.23
C LEU A 129 20.68 0.17 -6.21
N GLU A 130 19.86 1.11 -6.64
CA GLU A 130 19.26 2.07 -5.71
C GLU A 130 18.24 1.38 -4.80
N PRO A 131 18.38 1.49 -3.46
CA PRO A 131 17.47 0.83 -2.54
C PRO A 131 16.12 1.53 -2.49
N SER A 132 15.04 0.76 -2.43
CA SER A 132 13.70 1.27 -2.22
C SER A 132 13.37 1.39 -0.74
N SER A 133 12.74 2.50 -0.34
CA SER A 133 12.15 2.65 1.00
C SER A 133 10.70 2.12 1.08
N TRP A 134 10.21 1.46 0.04
CA TRP A 134 8.87 0.90 -0.01
C TRP A 134 8.86 -0.58 0.33
N PHE A 135 7.82 -0.95 1.07
CA PHE A 135 7.52 -2.32 1.47
C PHE A 135 6.10 -2.65 1.03
N LEU A 136 5.89 -3.86 0.53
CA LEU A 136 4.61 -4.23 -0.04
C LEU A 136 4.24 -5.68 0.25
N MET A 137 2.93 -5.93 0.14
CA MET A 137 2.35 -7.27 0.14
C MET A 137 1.27 -7.30 -0.93
N SER A 138 1.30 -8.34 -1.74
CA SER A 138 0.43 -8.53 -2.90
C SER A 138 -0.70 -9.51 -2.61
N PHE A 139 -1.86 -9.21 -3.17
CA PHE A 139 -3.05 -10.03 -3.16
C PHE A 139 -3.58 -10.17 -4.57
N THR A 140 -4.44 -11.13 -4.80
CA THR A 140 -5.10 -11.32 -6.10
C THR A 140 -6.58 -11.63 -5.93
N ASN A 141 -7.38 -11.21 -6.90
CA ASN A 141 -8.77 -11.64 -7.01
C ASN A 141 -8.91 -13.08 -7.59
N LYS A 142 -7.81 -13.66 -8.10
CA LYS A 142 -7.74 -15.02 -8.66
C LYS A 142 -7.33 -16.02 -7.59
N THR A 143 -8.25 -16.41 -6.73
CA THR A 143 -7.97 -17.26 -5.55
C THR A 143 -7.77 -18.74 -5.87
N ASP A 144 -8.17 -19.22 -7.04
CA ASP A 144 -7.95 -20.59 -7.51
C ASP A 144 -7.67 -20.58 -9.02
N ASP A 145 -6.46 -20.22 -9.39
CA ASP A 145 -6.02 -20.03 -10.77
C ASP A 145 -4.74 -20.82 -11.06
N LEU A 146 -4.65 -21.41 -12.25
CA LEU A 146 -3.54 -22.30 -12.64
C LEU A 146 -2.18 -21.57 -12.66
N ALA A 147 -2.14 -20.36 -13.22
CA ALA A 147 -0.91 -19.57 -13.31
C ALA A 147 -0.45 -19.13 -11.92
N MET A 148 -1.40 -18.72 -11.08
CA MET A 148 -1.11 -18.34 -9.69
C MET A 148 -0.59 -19.51 -8.86
N TRP A 149 -1.16 -20.72 -9.03
CA TRP A 149 -0.64 -21.92 -8.39
C TRP A 149 0.78 -22.27 -8.85
N SER A 150 1.07 -22.10 -10.12
CA SER A 150 2.40 -22.37 -10.66
C SER A 150 3.46 -21.41 -10.13
N GLN A 151 3.15 -20.12 -10.12
CA GLN A 151 4.16 -19.08 -9.84
C GLN A 151 4.31 -18.78 -8.36
N TYR A 152 3.19 -18.75 -7.62
CA TYR A 152 3.14 -18.25 -6.24
C TYR A 152 2.70 -19.30 -5.23
N GLY A 153 2.13 -20.41 -5.69
CA GLY A 153 1.61 -21.50 -4.87
C GLY A 153 2.60 -22.65 -4.65
N ASP A 154 3.91 -22.44 -4.68
CA ASP A 154 4.93 -23.48 -4.48
C ASP A 154 4.74 -24.68 -5.42
N ASP A 155 4.61 -24.41 -6.72
CA ASP A 155 4.29 -25.43 -7.75
C ASP A 155 3.03 -26.24 -7.37
N ALA A 156 2.00 -25.53 -6.92
CA ALA A 156 0.71 -26.06 -6.48
C ALA A 156 0.74 -26.94 -5.20
N LYS A 157 1.84 -26.94 -4.46
CA LYS A 157 1.96 -27.59 -3.13
C LYS A 157 1.65 -26.65 -1.97
N GLY A 158 1.46 -25.36 -2.24
CA GLY A 158 1.16 -24.33 -1.27
C GLY A 158 -0.33 -24.18 -0.99
N VAL A 159 -0.66 -23.02 -0.45
CA VAL A 159 -2.04 -22.60 -0.13
C VAL A 159 -2.33 -21.22 -0.66
N CYS A 160 -3.60 -20.91 -0.92
CA CYS A 160 -4.10 -19.56 -1.08
C CYS A 160 -4.93 -19.20 0.16
N LEU A 161 -4.49 -18.17 0.86
CA LEU A 161 -5.19 -17.60 2.01
C LEU A 161 -6.12 -16.50 1.49
N VAL A 162 -7.43 -16.69 1.63
CA VAL A 162 -8.42 -15.68 1.28
C VAL A 162 -8.74 -14.88 2.53
N LEU A 163 -8.45 -13.59 2.47
CA LEU A 163 -8.63 -12.69 3.59
C LEU A 163 -10.04 -12.16 3.66
N ARG A 164 -10.48 -11.76 4.85
CA ARG A 164 -11.76 -11.10 5.06
C ARG A 164 -11.75 -9.70 4.46
N GLU A 165 -12.87 -9.29 3.93
CA GLU A 165 -13.01 -7.96 3.31
C GLU A 165 -12.79 -6.82 4.32
N ASP A 166 -13.23 -6.99 5.56
CA ASP A 166 -13.08 -6.03 6.66
C ASP A 166 -11.65 -5.94 7.22
N ASP A 167 -10.72 -6.74 6.69
CA ASP A 167 -9.30 -6.67 7.01
C ASP A 167 -8.60 -5.45 6.38
N PHE A 168 -9.28 -4.76 5.47
CA PHE A 168 -8.76 -3.61 4.74
C PHE A 168 -9.66 -2.38 4.87
N SER A 169 -9.01 -1.21 4.88
CA SER A 169 -9.72 0.07 4.76
C SER A 169 -9.94 0.40 3.28
N ARG A 170 -11.10 0.97 2.97
CA ARG A 170 -11.44 1.49 1.65
C ARG A 170 -11.39 3.00 1.65
N PHE A 171 -11.05 3.58 0.51
CA PHE A 171 -11.08 5.03 0.35
C PHE A 171 -12.52 5.53 0.28
N THR A 172 -12.88 6.45 1.16
CA THR A 172 -14.20 7.10 1.16
C THR A 172 -14.16 8.44 0.44
N SER A 173 -12.99 9.06 0.39
CA SER A 173 -12.77 10.34 -0.27
C SER A 173 -11.32 10.53 -0.68
N PHE A 174 -11.07 11.51 -1.54
CA PHE A 174 -9.71 11.91 -1.90
C PHE A 174 -8.85 12.30 -0.69
N ASN A 175 -9.45 12.79 0.40
CA ASN A 175 -8.73 13.17 1.61
C ASN A 175 -8.12 11.96 2.36
N ASP A 176 -8.57 10.75 2.05
CA ASP A 176 -8.01 9.52 2.61
C ASP A 176 -6.67 9.14 1.97
N VAL A 177 -6.37 9.69 0.79
CA VAL A 177 -5.07 9.52 0.13
C VAL A 177 -4.04 10.35 0.88
N SER A 178 -3.47 9.74 1.88
CA SER A 178 -2.43 10.38 2.66
C SER A 178 -1.25 9.43 2.74
N TRP A 179 -0.10 9.87 2.23
CA TRP A 179 1.18 9.19 2.44
C TRP A 179 1.44 8.92 3.94
N ARG A 180 0.83 9.70 4.82
CA ARG A 180 0.91 9.58 6.27
C ARG A 180 0.39 8.25 6.79
N LYS A 181 -0.66 7.71 6.16
CA LYS A 181 -1.24 6.41 6.53
C LYS A 181 -0.35 5.23 6.16
N GLU A 182 0.58 5.45 5.25
CA GLU A 182 1.54 4.45 4.80
C GLU A 182 2.91 4.58 5.50
N ALA A 183 3.22 5.75 6.04
CA ALA A 183 4.48 5.97 6.74
C ALA A 183 4.43 5.39 8.15
N ILE A 184 5.42 4.59 8.46
CA ILE A 184 5.68 4.10 9.82
C ILE A 184 6.76 4.99 10.43
N PRO A 185 6.57 5.58 11.60
CA PRO A 185 5.67 5.33 12.72
C PRO A 185 4.65 6.44 13.05
N LEU A 186 4.29 7.30 12.12
CA LEU A 186 3.56 8.55 12.39
C LEU A 186 2.04 8.41 12.55
N VAL A 187 1.48 7.22 12.33
CA VAL A 187 0.03 7.00 12.20
C VAL A 187 -0.77 7.39 13.46
N GLU A 188 -0.25 7.15 14.66
CA GLU A 188 -1.02 7.40 15.89
C GLU A 188 -1.14 8.89 16.25
N THR A 189 -0.11 9.67 15.96
CA THR A 189 -0.07 11.10 16.31
C THR A 189 -0.95 11.93 15.38
N MET A 190 -1.11 11.51 14.14
CA MET A 190 -1.79 12.29 13.11
C MET A 190 -3.30 12.08 13.07
N ASN A 191 -3.81 10.93 13.50
CA ASN A 191 -5.25 10.74 13.70
C ASN A 191 -5.82 11.73 14.73
N LYS A 192 -4.98 12.22 15.66
CA LYS A 192 -5.37 13.27 16.63
C LYS A 192 -5.44 14.67 15.99
N VAL A 193 -4.60 14.97 15.01
CA VAL A 193 -4.56 16.27 14.33
C VAL A 193 -5.67 16.39 13.30
N GLU A 194 -6.00 15.33 12.55
CA GLU A 194 -7.10 15.34 11.58
C GLU A 194 -8.47 15.54 12.25
N SER A 195 -8.68 14.96 13.43
CA SER A 195 -9.92 15.19 14.20
C SER A 195 -10.08 16.62 14.68
N THR A 196 -8.99 17.34 14.93
CA THR A 196 -9.00 18.73 15.36
C THR A 196 -9.22 19.69 14.18
N LEU A 197 -8.64 19.38 13.01
CA LEU A 197 -8.76 20.22 11.80
C LEU A 197 -10.15 20.18 11.16
N SER A 198 -10.90 19.09 11.31
CA SER A 198 -12.25 18.98 10.74
C SER A 198 -13.29 19.86 11.44
N TYR A 199 -13.02 20.31 12.66
CA TYR A 199 -13.93 21.18 13.42
C TYR A 199 -13.74 22.68 13.15
N ASP A 200 -12.53 23.11 12.74
CA ASP A 200 -12.20 24.55 12.64
C ASP A 200 -12.42 25.17 11.26
N LEU A 201 -12.75 24.39 10.24
CA LEU A 201 -13.02 24.91 8.89
C LEU A 201 -14.37 25.67 8.77
N LYS A 202 -15.15 25.76 9.86
CA LYS A 202 -16.39 26.51 9.92
C LYS A 202 -16.25 27.90 10.56
N GLY A 203 -15.08 28.29 11.04
CA GLY A 203 -14.75 29.56 11.65
C GLY A 203 -14.24 30.59 10.66
N SER A 204 -14.61 31.87 10.91
CA SER A 204 -14.21 33.04 10.11
C SER A 204 -12.71 33.23 10.03
N PRO A 205 -12.16 33.80 8.92
CA PRO A 205 -10.71 33.86 8.63
C PRO A 205 -9.85 34.70 9.58
N ASN A 206 -10.45 35.38 10.55
CA ASN A 206 -9.75 36.38 11.40
C ASN A 206 -9.30 35.86 12.78
N GLU A 207 -9.57 34.61 13.15
CA GLU A 207 -9.24 34.10 14.50
C GLU A 207 -8.02 33.16 14.57
N LEU A 208 -7.31 33.00 13.48
CA LEU A 208 -6.21 32.00 13.35
C LEU A 208 -4.91 32.35 14.11
N ASN A 209 -4.84 33.50 14.77
CA ASN A 209 -3.58 33.97 15.38
C ASN A 209 -3.43 33.71 16.90
N ASN A 210 -4.41 33.10 17.56
CA ASN A 210 -4.40 32.98 19.04
C ASN A 210 -4.76 31.60 19.61
N ILE A 211 -4.64 30.51 18.85
CA ILE A 211 -4.93 29.18 19.40
C ILE A 211 -3.68 28.61 20.04
N LYS A 212 -3.56 28.75 21.37
CA LYS A 212 -2.74 27.86 22.18
C LYS A 212 -3.44 26.51 22.27
N PRO A 213 -2.77 25.39 22.00
CA PRO A 213 -3.38 24.08 22.14
C PRO A 213 -3.58 23.75 23.62
N THR A 214 -4.78 23.99 24.12
CA THR A 214 -5.19 23.48 25.43
C THR A 214 -5.75 22.09 25.23
N ILE A 215 -4.92 21.07 25.41
CA ILE A 215 -5.34 19.67 25.40
C ILE A 215 -6.05 19.40 26.73
N ALA A 216 -7.36 19.50 26.76
CA ALA A 216 -8.16 18.92 27.82
C ALA A 216 -8.49 17.48 27.43
N ILE A 217 -7.71 16.54 27.94
CA ILE A 217 -8.02 15.10 27.82
C ILE A 217 -9.14 14.83 28.82
N LYS A 218 -10.38 14.71 28.34
CA LYS A 218 -11.43 14.04 29.09
C LYS A 218 -11.28 12.53 28.85
N ASP A 219 -10.82 11.83 29.89
CA ASP A 219 -10.89 10.39 29.99
C ASP A 219 -12.36 9.99 30.24
N GLU A 220 -13.16 9.86 29.19
CA GLU A 220 -14.45 9.19 29.30
C GLU A 220 -14.71 8.36 28.04
N GLU A 221 -14.95 7.07 28.34
CA GLU A 221 -15.52 6.04 27.47
C GLU A 221 -14.70 5.57 26.27
N LYS A 222 -13.80 4.64 26.57
CA LYS A 222 -13.33 3.66 25.57
C LYS A 222 -14.48 2.71 25.22
N GLU A 223 -15.46 3.18 24.45
CA GLU A 223 -16.26 2.25 23.66
C GLU A 223 -15.30 1.42 22.79
N ASN A 224 -15.52 0.11 22.76
CA ASN A 224 -14.85 -0.85 21.90
C ASN A 224 -15.23 -0.59 20.43
N VAL A 225 -14.79 0.53 19.88
CA VAL A 225 -14.79 0.72 18.43
C VAL A 225 -13.71 -0.25 17.91
N PRO A 226 -14.08 -1.24 17.08
CA PRO A 226 -13.07 -2.12 16.50
C PRO A 226 -12.02 -1.21 15.83
N LYS A 227 -10.74 -1.39 16.20
CA LYS A 227 -9.64 -0.67 15.54
C LYS A 227 -9.78 -0.95 14.05
N ARG A 228 -10.18 0.04 13.27
CA ARG A 228 -10.24 -0.09 11.82
C ARG A 228 -8.82 -0.40 11.35
N ASN A 229 -8.70 -1.43 10.56
CA ASN A 229 -7.45 -1.72 9.88
C ASN A 229 -7.08 -0.49 9.04
N ASN A 230 -5.88 0.05 9.27
CA ASN A 230 -5.42 1.25 8.57
C ASN A 230 -4.76 0.92 7.22
N ASP A 231 -4.79 -0.34 6.79
CA ASP A 231 -4.21 -0.77 5.52
C ASP A 231 -5.19 -0.54 4.39
N TYR A 232 -4.78 0.30 3.44
CA TYR A 232 -5.51 0.54 2.20
C TYR A 232 -4.97 -0.38 1.11
N LEU A 233 -5.87 -0.92 0.29
CA LEU A 233 -5.51 -1.67 -0.89
C LEU A 233 -5.51 -0.77 -2.12
N TYR A 234 -4.50 -0.99 -2.96
CA TYR A 234 -4.38 -0.38 -4.29
C TYR A 234 -4.52 -1.46 -5.35
N ARG A 235 -5.26 -1.15 -6.39
CA ARG A 235 -5.41 -1.97 -7.60
C ARG A 235 -4.24 -1.68 -8.53
N ILE A 236 -3.60 -2.71 -9.07
CA ILE A 236 -2.48 -2.54 -10.01
C ILE A 236 -3.01 -2.26 -11.40
N ALA A 237 -2.51 -1.19 -12.02
CA ALA A 237 -2.81 -0.85 -13.41
C ALA A 237 -1.76 -1.48 -14.34
N TYR A 238 -2.24 -2.14 -15.40
CA TYR A 238 -1.37 -2.82 -16.36
C TYR A 238 -1.22 -2.00 -17.62
N VAL A 239 0.03 -1.83 -18.07
CA VAL A 239 0.41 -0.94 -19.15
C VAL A 239 0.71 -1.72 -20.40
N LYS A 240 0.10 -1.29 -21.51
CA LYS A 240 0.47 -1.73 -22.84
C LYS A 240 1.51 -0.80 -23.43
N HIS A 241 2.62 -1.37 -23.87
CA HIS A 241 3.56 -0.66 -24.73
C HIS A 241 2.98 -0.59 -26.15
N ILE A 242 2.37 0.53 -26.49
CA ILE A 242 1.98 0.85 -27.87
C ILE A 242 2.76 2.09 -28.26
N GLU A 243 3.46 2.01 -29.40
CA GLU A 243 4.24 3.08 -30.02
C GLU A 243 3.61 4.46 -29.73
N GLU A 244 4.32 5.31 -28.98
CA GLU A 244 4.01 6.70 -28.64
C GLU A 244 2.77 6.98 -27.74
N ASN A 245 1.83 6.05 -27.58
CA ASN A 245 0.63 6.27 -26.76
C ASN A 245 0.58 5.37 -25.55
N LEU A 246 0.41 6.00 -24.39
CA LEU A 246 0.12 5.28 -23.16
C LEU A 246 -1.28 4.70 -23.23
N LYS A 247 -1.40 3.39 -23.11
CA LYS A 247 -2.68 2.70 -22.92
C LYS A 247 -2.62 1.77 -21.74
N LEU A 248 -3.66 1.83 -20.92
CA LEU A 248 -3.87 0.91 -19.83
C LEU A 248 -4.74 -0.25 -20.28
N GLU A 249 -4.46 -1.45 -19.78
CA GLU A 249 -5.28 -2.61 -20.00
C GLU A 249 -6.48 -2.59 -19.05
N GLN A 250 -7.66 -2.85 -19.59
CA GLN A 250 -8.83 -3.05 -18.77
C GLN A 250 -8.79 -4.44 -18.12
N THR A 251 -8.99 -4.49 -16.80
CA THR A 251 -9.09 -5.72 -16.02
C THR A 251 -10.42 -5.76 -15.27
N GLU A 252 -10.68 -6.86 -14.58
CA GLU A 252 -11.88 -7.00 -13.72
C GLU A 252 -11.87 -6.04 -12.52
N LEU A 253 -10.72 -5.43 -12.21
CA LEU A 253 -10.56 -4.50 -11.09
C LEU A 253 -10.97 -3.07 -11.39
N PHE A 254 -11.15 -2.71 -12.68
CA PHE A 254 -11.43 -1.34 -13.10
C PHE A 254 -12.61 -1.27 -14.05
N GLU A 255 -13.48 -0.32 -13.82
CA GLU A 255 -14.46 0.09 -14.82
C GLU A 255 -13.78 0.83 -15.98
N LYS A 256 -14.39 0.78 -17.16
CA LYS A 256 -13.83 1.44 -18.35
C LYS A 256 -13.62 2.95 -18.13
N SER A 257 -14.57 3.61 -17.48
CA SER A 257 -14.50 5.03 -17.13
C SER A 257 -13.35 5.37 -16.19
N GLU A 258 -13.01 4.47 -15.28
CA GLU A 258 -11.87 4.64 -14.37
C GLU A 258 -10.53 4.57 -15.13
N ILE A 259 -10.41 3.65 -16.08
CA ILE A 259 -9.23 3.54 -16.95
C ILE A 259 -9.06 4.80 -17.80
N GLU A 260 -10.15 5.29 -18.43
CA GLU A 260 -10.12 6.53 -19.22
C GLU A 260 -9.70 7.75 -18.37
N GLU A 261 -10.18 7.84 -17.14
CA GLU A 261 -9.78 8.92 -16.22
C GLU A 261 -8.33 8.79 -15.79
N LEU A 262 -7.86 7.57 -15.50
CA LEU A 262 -6.49 7.31 -15.12
C LEU A 262 -5.51 7.66 -16.26
N GLU A 263 -5.85 7.31 -17.52
CA GLU A 263 -5.07 7.70 -18.70
C GLU A 263 -4.99 9.23 -18.87
N LYS A 264 -6.09 9.96 -18.65
CA LYS A 264 -6.09 11.43 -18.68
C LYS A 264 -5.18 12.02 -17.61
N LEU A 265 -5.21 11.48 -16.39
CA LEU A 265 -4.34 11.94 -15.30
C LEU A 265 -2.87 11.67 -15.61
N LEU A 266 -2.53 10.51 -16.16
CA LEU A 266 -1.16 10.17 -16.56
C LEU A 266 -0.65 11.06 -17.69
N ASN A 267 -1.47 11.35 -18.69
CA ASN A 267 -1.11 12.29 -19.77
C ASN A 267 -0.87 13.71 -19.21
N SER A 268 -1.75 14.17 -18.31
CA SER A 268 -1.56 15.47 -17.66
C SER A 268 -0.30 15.52 -16.80
N LEU A 269 0.04 14.40 -16.14
CA LEU A 269 1.28 14.28 -15.39
C LEU A 269 2.49 14.37 -16.31
N LYS A 270 2.48 13.64 -17.44
CA LYS A 270 3.54 13.68 -18.44
C LYS A 270 3.78 15.08 -18.96
N GLU A 271 2.72 15.83 -19.31
CA GLU A 271 2.85 17.25 -19.72
C GLU A 271 3.55 18.11 -18.66
N LYS A 272 3.24 17.89 -17.38
CA LYS A 272 3.88 18.63 -16.27
C LYS A 272 5.34 18.24 -16.08
N LEU A 273 5.68 16.98 -16.31
CA LEU A 273 7.05 16.46 -16.27
C LEU A 273 7.87 17.02 -17.43
N ASP A 274 7.31 17.12 -18.65
CA ASP A 274 7.97 17.74 -19.80
C ASP A 274 8.30 19.22 -19.56
N ILE A 275 7.47 19.94 -18.81
CA ILE A 275 7.78 21.29 -18.34
C ILE A 275 8.89 21.25 -17.31
N GLY A 276 8.79 20.32 -16.35
CA GLY A 276 9.74 20.15 -15.26
C GLY A 276 11.14 19.76 -15.73
N SER A 277 11.27 18.97 -16.81
CA SER A 277 12.56 18.54 -17.36
C SER A 277 13.43 19.70 -17.85
N LYS A 278 12.83 20.85 -18.14
CA LYS A 278 13.53 22.08 -18.59
C LYS A 278 14.02 22.94 -17.42
N ILE A 279 13.68 22.58 -16.20
CA ILE A 279 14.06 23.30 -14.99
C ILE A 279 15.41 22.76 -14.52
N THR A 280 16.42 23.61 -14.51
CA THR A 280 17.82 23.26 -14.17
C THR A 280 18.19 23.57 -12.73
N GLU A 281 17.22 23.98 -11.91
CA GLU A 281 17.44 24.27 -10.50
C GLU A 281 17.91 23.02 -9.74
N GLU A 282 18.86 23.22 -8.82
CA GLU A 282 19.41 22.16 -8.00
C GLU A 282 18.31 21.40 -7.23
N ASN A 283 18.38 20.08 -7.22
CA ASN A 283 17.45 19.15 -6.57
C ASN A 283 15.98 19.20 -7.11
N TYR A 284 15.71 19.84 -8.24
CA TYR A 284 14.34 19.85 -8.77
C TYR A 284 13.92 18.48 -9.28
N GLN A 285 14.81 17.79 -9.99
CA GLN A 285 14.55 16.45 -10.51
C GLN A 285 14.40 15.43 -9.35
N ASP A 286 15.18 15.60 -8.29
CA ASP A 286 15.04 14.76 -7.09
C ASP A 286 13.68 14.97 -6.42
N ALA A 287 13.17 16.20 -6.35
CA ALA A 287 11.85 16.49 -5.81
C ALA A 287 10.72 15.91 -6.69
N ILE A 288 10.88 15.89 -8.02
CA ILE A 288 9.97 15.17 -8.92
C ILE A 288 10.02 13.66 -8.62
N SER A 289 11.21 13.10 -8.49
CA SER A 289 11.39 11.69 -8.19
C SER A 289 10.69 11.30 -6.87
N GLU A 290 10.84 12.11 -5.81
CA GLU A 290 10.12 11.91 -4.55
C GLU A 290 8.59 11.87 -4.74
N CYS A 291 8.04 12.71 -5.63
CA CYS A 291 6.61 12.69 -5.93
C CYS A 291 6.19 11.39 -6.63
N ILE A 292 6.98 10.93 -7.61
CA ILE A 292 6.67 9.74 -8.41
C ILE A 292 6.78 8.45 -7.59
N GLU A 293 7.63 8.42 -6.57
CA GLU A 293 7.74 7.28 -5.63
C GLU A 293 6.38 6.81 -5.09
N GLU A 294 5.41 7.71 -4.93
CA GLU A 294 4.07 7.40 -4.41
C GLU A 294 3.27 6.42 -5.27
N ILE A 295 3.55 6.38 -6.56
CA ILE A 295 2.81 5.55 -7.53
C ILE A 295 3.71 4.52 -8.21
N ARG A 296 5.00 4.53 -7.91
CA ARG A 296 6.02 3.71 -8.56
C ARG A 296 5.64 2.23 -8.64
N TYR A 297 5.16 1.67 -7.54
CA TYR A 297 4.84 0.24 -7.42
C TYR A 297 3.36 -0.08 -7.68
N LEU A 298 2.64 0.80 -8.38
CA LEU A 298 1.23 0.63 -8.71
C LEU A 298 0.97 0.34 -10.20
N PHE A 299 2.05 0.20 -10.99
CA PHE A 299 1.99 -0.09 -12.41
C PHE A 299 2.85 -1.30 -12.76
N LYS A 300 2.34 -2.16 -13.63
CA LYS A 300 3.03 -3.34 -14.15
C LYS A 300 2.89 -3.44 -15.66
N SER A 301 3.77 -4.22 -16.30
CA SER A 301 3.60 -4.64 -17.69
C SER A 301 2.30 -5.43 -17.87
N VAL A 302 1.64 -5.29 -19.01
CA VAL A 302 0.44 -6.06 -19.40
C VAL A 302 0.68 -7.58 -19.39
N ASP A 303 1.92 -8.00 -19.47
CA ASP A 303 2.30 -9.43 -19.42
C ASP A 303 1.90 -10.09 -18.10
N TYR A 304 1.78 -9.29 -17.04
CA TYR A 304 1.37 -9.74 -15.70
C TYR A 304 -0.13 -9.53 -15.39
N LYS A 305 -0.95 -9.14 -16.37
CA LYS A 305 -2.37 -8.85 -16.15
C LYS A 305 -3.19 -10.03 -15.60
N TYR A 306 -2.72 -11.26 -15.82
CA TYR A 306 -3.37 -12.46 -15.30
C TYR A 306 -3.35 -12.51 -13.76
N GLU A 307 -2.43 -11.81 -13.11
CA GLU A 307 -2.34 -11.75 -11.65
C GLU A 307 -3.53 -11.03 -11.03
N ASN A 308 -4.11 -10.06 -11.73
CA ASN A 308 -5.22 -9.23 -11.24
C ASN A 308 -4.96 -8.74 -9.81
N GLU A 309 -3.83 -8.04 -9.67
CA GLU A 309 -3.14 -7.81 -8.40
C GLU A 309 -3.69 -6.60 -7.64
N LEU A 310 -3.75 -6.75 -6.31
CA LEU A 310 -3.95 -5.67 -5.36
C LEU A 310 -2.75 -5.60 -4.40
N ARG A 311 -2.43 -4.42 -3.88
CA ARG A 311 -1.29 -4.23 -2.98
C ARG A 311 -1.61 -3.41 -1.74
N ILE A 312 -0.99 -3.78 -0.63
CA ILE A 312 -0.69 -2.88 0.48
C ILE A 312 0.69 -2.27 0.22
N LEU A 313 0.82 -0.97 0.43
CA LEU A 313 2.09 -0.26 0.39
C LEU A 313 2.40 0.34 1.76
N ARG A 314 3.67 0.28 2.16
CA ARG A 314 4.22 0.93 3.36
C ARG A 314 5.52 1.61 3.02
N TYR A 315 5.64 2.87 3.42
CA TYR A 315 6.91 3.57 3.36
C TYR A 315 7.62 3.43 4.71
N ALA A 316 8.88 3.02 4.68
CA ALA A 316 9.75 3.04 5.85
C ALA A 316 11.15 3.50 5.44
N ASN A 317 11.60 4.60 6.01
CA ASN A 317 12.92 5.14 5.71
C ASN A 317 13.99 4.11 6.07
N LEU A 318 14.89 3.82 5.11
CA LEU A 318 16.04 2.93 5.29
C LEU A 318 17.13 3.63 6.13
N ASP A 319 16.86 3.78 7.41
CA ASP A 319 17.78 4.36 8.38
C ASP A 319 18.12 3.31 9.44
N PRO A 320 19.42 3.18 9.84
CA PRO A 320 19.82 2.21 10.86
C PRO A 320 19.11 2.36 12.20
N SER A 321 18.58 3.54 12.50
CA SER A 321 17.81 3.81 13.73
C SER A 321 16.33 3.40 13.61
N ASN A 322 15.86 2.99 12.44
CA ASN A 322 14.46 2.60 12.22
C ASN A 322 14.22 1.17 12.72
N ASP A 323 13.79 1.01 13.95
CA ASP A 323 13.51 -0.27 14.62
C ASP A 323 12.31 -1.05 14.05
N LYS A 324 11.51 -0.40 13.18
CA LYS A 324 10.38 -1.05 12.50
C LYS A 324 10.81 -1.94 11.33
N ILE A 325 12.00 -1.69 10.77
CA ILE A 325 12.56 -2.51 9.70
C ILE A 325 13.29 -3.70 10.33
N LYS A 326 12.88 -4.89 9.92
CA LYS A 326 13.43 -6.15 10.41
C LYS A 326 14.10 -6.92 9.29
N ILE A 327 14.96 -7.87 9.66
CA ILE A 327 15.68 -8.74 8.74
C ILE A 327 15.14 -10.17 8.87
N ASP A 328 14.64 -10.72 7.77
CA ASP A 328 14.29 -12.13 7.67
C ASP A 328 15.54 -12.98 7.42
N LYS A 329 16.10 -13.53 8.48
CA LYS A 329 17.31 -14.35 8.44
C LYS A 329 17.08 -15.72 7.81
N GLU A 330 15.85 -16.19 7.75
CA GLU A 330 15.49 -17.49 7.18
C GLU A 330 15.48 -17.46 5.64
N SER A 331 15.41 -16.27 5.04
CA SER A 331 15.42 -16.10 3.58
C SER A 331 16.79 -16.33 2.89
N GLY A 332 17.82 -16.69 3.65
CA GLY A 332 19.17 -16.96 3.14
C GLY A 332 20.01 -15.70 2.88
N ILE A 333 19.45 -14.68 2.25
CA ILE A 333 20.14 -13.40 1.94
C ILE A 333 19.76 -12.26 2.89
N GLY A 334 18.90 -12.53 3.88
CA GLY A 334 18.50 -11.50 4.85
C GLY A 334 17.57 -10.44 4.26
N LYS A 335 16.36 -10.83 3.84
CA LYS A 335 15.38 -9.89 3.28
C LYS A 335 14.84 -8.92 4.32
N LEU A 336 14.78 -7.63 3.98
CA LEU A 336 14.16 -6.62 4.82
C LEU A 336 12.63 -6.72 4.76
N TYR A 337 11.98 -6.51 5.89
CA TYR A 337 10.52 -6.44 5.99
C TYR A 337 10.06 -5.49 7.10
N VAL A 338 8.82 -5.05 6.99
CA VAL A 338 8.06 -4.39 8.07
C VAL A 338 6.85 -5.25 8.40
N GLU A 339 6.39 -5.19 9.65
CA GLU A 339 5.22 -5.97 10.09
C GLU A 339 3.95 -5.12 10.02
N ARG A 340 2.84 -5.74 9.61
CA ARG A 340 1.51 -5.16 9.82
C ARG A 340 1.25 -5.02 11.32
N GLU A 341 0.59 -3.95 11.71
CA GLU A 341 0.21 -3.76 13.11
C GLU A 341 -0.85 -4.77 13.55
N ASN A 342 -1.81 -5.05 12.67
CA ASN A 342 -2.88 -5.99 12.93
C ASN A 342 -2.61 -7.32 12.22
N PRO A 343 -2.88 -8.47 12.87
CA PRO A 343 -2.84 -9.76 12.19
C PRO A 343 -3.91 -9.81 11.10
N ILE A 344 -3.63 -10.54 10.02
CA ILE A 344 -4.62 -10.78 8.97
C ILE A 344 -5.73 -11.67 9.48
N GLN A 345 -6.94 -11.45 8.97
CA GLN A 345 -8.10 -12.29 9.25
C GLN A 345 -8.41 -13.12 8.00
N ILE A 346 -8.32 -14.45 8.16
CA ILE A 346 -8.52 -15.38 7.06
C ILE A 346 -9.97 -15.84 7.06
N ASP A 347 -10.61 -15.78 5.89
CA ASP A 347 -11.97 -16.27 5.65
C ASP A 347 -11.97 -17.71 5.12
N GLU A 348 -11.08 -18.00 4.16
CA GLU A 348 -10.99 -19.31 3.52
C GLU A 348 -9.51 -19.70 3.30
N VAL A 349 -9.20 -20.98 3.51
CA VAL A 349 -7.92 -21.60 3.12
C VAL A 349 -8.15 -22.51 1.94
N ILE A 350 -7.54 -22.22 0.80
CA ILE A 350 -7.59 -23.08 -0.39
C ILE A 350 -6.26 -23.82 -0.49
N PHE A 351 -6.31 -25.15 -0.34
CA PHE A 351 -5.14 -26.00 -0.54
C PHE A 351 -4.86 -26.20 -2.02
N GLY A 352 -3.63 -26.06 -2.42
CA GLY A 352 -3.21 -26.28 -3.81
C GLY A 352 -3.49 -27.71 -4.29
N PRO A 353 -3.60 -27.93 -5.60
CA PRO A 353 -3.89 -29.25 -6.18
C PRO A 353 -2.97 -30.35 -5.72
N LYS A 354 -1.68 -30.03 -5.54
CA LYS A 354 -0.62 -30.95 -5.10
C LYS A 354 -0.30 -30.84 -3.60
N PHE A 355 -1.10 -30.08 -2.81
CA PHE A 355 -0.86 -29.95 -1.37
C PHE A 355 -0.95 -31.34 -0.71
N PRO A 356 0.07 -31.74 0.07
CA PRO A 356 0.09 -33.06 0.69
C PRO A 356 -0.85 -33.11 1.92
N ASN A 357 -1.72 -34.13 1.96
CA ASN A 357 -2.52 -34.48 3.14
C ASN A 357 -3.21 -33.30 3.87
N PRO A 358 -4.06 -32.52 3.17
CA PRO A 358 -4.72 -31.36 3.79
C PRO A 358 -5.58 -31.76 5.00
N GLU A 359 -6.03 -33.03 5.06
CA GLU A 359 -6.80 -33.60 6.16
C GLU A 359 -6.04 -33.57 7.51
N TYR A 360 -4.74 -33.44 7.52
CA TYR A 360 -3.96 -33.29 8.77
C TYR A 360 -3.97 -31.83 9.26
N VAL A 361 -4.23 -30.87 8.39
CA VAL A 361 -4.25 -29.43 8.71
C VAL A 361 -5.65 -28.96 9.13
N THR A 362 -6.69 -29.51 8.51
CA THR A 362 -8.07 -29.06 8.71
C THR A 362 -8.56 -29.13 10.16
N PRO A 363 -8.22 -30.16 11.00
CA PRO A 363 -8.61 -30.16 12.41
C PRO A 363 -8.01 -28.98 13.19
N LEU A 364 -6.75 -28.62 12.89
CA LEU A 364 -6.09 -27.47 13.51
C LEU A 364 -6.74 -26.15 13.11
N LEU A 365 -7.07 -25.99 11.84
CA LEU A 365 -7.82 -24.81 11.36
C LEU A 365 -9.13 -24.65 12.13
N LYS A 366 -9.91 -25.72 12.27
CA LYS A 366 -11.19 -25.70 13.01
C LYS A 366 -11.04 -25.51 14.50
N LEU A 367 -9.92 -25.90 15.08
CA LEU A 367 -9.61 -25.63 16.50
C LEU A 367 -9.34 -24.14 16.72
N LEU A 368 -8.67 -23.49 15.77
CA LEU A 368 -8.32 -22.07 15.84
C LEU A 368 -9.51 -21.16 15.52
N ASP A 369 -10.28 -21.51 14.51
CA ASP A 369 -11.51 -20.82 14.12
C ASP A 369 -12.55 -21.84 13.60
N LYS A 370 -13.63 -22.04 14.38
CA LYS A 370 -14.70 -22.96 14.02
C LYS A 370 -15.45 -22.55 12.73
N GLU A 371 -15.43 -21.27 12.38
CA GLU A 371 -16.14 -20.73 11.22
C GLU A 371 -15.27 -20.70 9.94
N ILE A 372 -13.97 -20.98 10.05
CA ILE A 372 -13.07 -20.92 8.89
C ILE A 372 -13.51 -21.89 7.80
N ASN A 373 -13.52 -21.39 6.58
CA ASN A 373 -13.77 -22.20 5.39
C ASN A 373 -12.46 -22.78 4.86
N TYR A 374 -12.53 -23.98 4.29
CA TYR A 374 -11.41 -24.58 3.59
C TYR A 374 -11.88 -25.50 2.48
N LYS A 375 -11.07 -25.57 1.43
CA LYS A 375 -11.28 -26.51 0.31
C LYS A 375 -9.94 -26.87 -0.33
N LYS A 376 -9.93 -27.96 -1.08
CA LYS A 376 -8.82 -28.29 -1.98
C LYS A 376 -9.17 -27.84 -3.39
N SER A 377 -8.21 -27.22 -4.08
CA SER A 377 -8.35 -26.88 -5.50
C SER A 377 -8.66 -28.12 -6.34
N THR A 378 -9.56 -27.97 -7.29
CA THR A 378 -9.91 -29.01 -8.27
C THR A 378 -9.21 -28.80 -9.62
N ILE A 379 -8.35 -27.79 -9.73
CA ILE A 379 -7.58 -27.52 -10.94
C ILE A 379 -6.66 -28.70 -11.23
N LYS A 380 -6.68 -29.17 -12.48
CA LYS A 380 -5.77 -30.21 -12.95
C LYS A 380 -4.39 -29.62 -13.21
N PHE A 381 -3.49 -29.84 -12.28
CA PHE A 381 -2.10 -29.39 -12.35
C PHE A 381 -1.20 -30.61 -12.68
N ARG A 382 -0.40 -30.51 -13.74
CA ARG A 382 0.51 -31.59 -14.20
C ARG A 382 1.87 -31.50 -13.53
#